data_91f5ea457f4dc98672200640244f3809
#
_entry.id   91f5ea457f4dc98672200640244f3809
#
_cell.length_a   1.000
_cell.length_b   1.000
_cell.length_c   1.000
_cell.angle_alpha   90.00
_cell.angle_beta   90.00
_cell.angle_gamma   90.00
#
_symmetry.space_group_name_H-M   'P 1'
#
loop_
_entity.id
_entity.type
_entity.pdbx_description
1 polymer ?
#
loop_
_entity_poly.entity_id
_entity_poly.type
_entity_poly.pdbx_seq_one_letter_code
_entity_poly.pdbx_strand_id
1 'polypeptide(L)'
;FHLWTADVYEGAPSTVTAYLSVISKGSAAFVLMAILIKVFAPMIHDWQEVLYWVTIASITIANIFAIRQQNLKRLMAFSSISQAGYIMLGVIGGTAQGMTALVYYVLVYAAANLGVFAVITIVALRSQKFTLEDYAGLYKTNPKIALLMTLSLFSLAGIPPFAGFFSKFFIFMAAFDAGFHLLVFIALVNTVISLYYYLLIVK
;
A
#
# COMPACT_ATOMS: atom_id res chain seq x y z
N PHE A 1 -5.23 15.66 -1.13
CA PHE A 1 -5.98 14.88 -2.15
C PHE A 1 -6.43 13.50 -1.65
N HIS A 2 -5.93 12.98 -0.52
CA HIS A 2 -6.23 11.61 -0.05
C HIS A 2 -7.28 11.55 1.07
N LEU A 3 -7.76 12.67 1.57
CA LEU A 3 -8.68 12.72 2.73
C LEU A 3 -9.99 11.97 2.49
N TRP A 4 -10.50 11.97 1.27
CA TRP A 4 -11.73 11.27 0.87
C TRP A 4 -11.60 9.73 0.93
N THR A 5 -10.38 9.18 0.81
CA THR A 5 -10.15 7.75 0.64
C THR A 5 -10.64 6.94 1.85
N ALA A 6 -10.40 7.44 3.07
CA ALA A 6 -10.81 6.75 4.29
C ALA A 6 -12.34 6.64 4.40
N ASP A 7 -13.06 7.72 4.10
CA ASP A 7 -14.51 7.77 4.19
C ASP A 7 -15.18 6.95 3.08
N VAL A 8 -14.63 6.99 1.87
CA VAL A 8 -15.12 6.17 0.76
C VAL A 8 -14.90 4.67 1.03
N TYR A 9 -13.74 4.28 1.58
CA TYR A 9 -13.48 2.87 1.87
C TYR A 9 -14.37 2.35 3.00
N GLU A 10 -14.69 3.17 3.98
CA GLU A 10 -15.59 2.81 5.06
C GLU A 10 -17.03 2.64 4.56
N GLY A 11 -17.54 3.59 3.76
CA GLY A 11 -18.93 3.62 3.29
C GLY A 11 -19.23 2.71 2.11
N ALA A 12 -18.25 2.41 1.26
CA ALA A 12 -18.46 1.58 0.07
C ALA A 12 -18.56 0.08 0.40
N PRO A 13 -19.25 -0.71 -0.45
CA PRO A 13 -19.21 -2.16 -0.38
C PRO A 13 -17.77 -2.69 -0.45
N SER A 14 -17.42 -3.72 0.33
CA SER A 14 -16.05 -4.23 0.44
C SER A 14 -15.44 -4.67 -0.90
N THR A 15 -16.24 -5.18 -1.82
CA THR A 15 -15.82 -5.58 -3.17
C THR A 15 -15.44 -4.36 -4.03
N VAL A 16 -16.20 -3.27 -3.94
CA VAL A 16 -15.91 -2.01 -4.63
C VAL A 16 -14.63 -1.39 -4.07
N THR A 17 -14.49 -1.41 -2.75
CA THR A 17 -13.28 -0.95 -2.05
C THR A 17 -12.05 -1.74 -2.49
N ALA A 18 -12.15 -3.06 -2.60
CA ALA A 18 -11.07 -3.92 -3.09
C ALA A 18 -10.62 -3.53 -4.50
N TYR A 19 -11.56 -3.32 -5.41
CA TYR A 19 -11.28 -2.85 -6.77
C TYR A 19 -10.58 -1.49 -6.80
N LEU A 20 -11.13 -0.50 -6.10
CA LEU A 20 -10.58 0.86 -6.05
C LEU A 20 -9.18 0.89 -5.42
N SER A 21 -8.92 0.03 -4.44
CA SER A 21 -7.65 0.02 -3.74
C SER A 21 -6.47 -0.46 -4.59
N VAL A 22 -6.73 -1.24 -5.64
CA VAL A 22 -5.71 -1.88 -6.48
C VAL A 22 -5.70 -1.32 -7.89
N ILE A 23 -6.80 -1.54 -8.63
CA ILE A 23 -6.87 -1.27 -10.08
C ILE A 23 -6.72 0.22 -10.36
N SER A 24 -7.48 1.05 -9.67
CA SER A 24 -7.44 2.51 -9.85
C SER A 24 -6.03 3.09 -9.63
N LYS A 25 -5.34 2.63 -8.59
CA LYS A 25 -3.99 3.14 -8.25
C LYS A 25 -2.91 2.61 -9.18
N GLY A 26 -2.96 1.32 -9.48
CA GLY A 26 -2.01 0.70 -10.39
C GLY A 26 -2.06 1.33 -11.77
N SER A 27 -3.25 1.45 -12.36
CA SER A 27 -3.44 2.07 -13.66
C SER A 27 -3.03 3.55 -13.66
N ALA A 28 -3.41 4.31 -12.63
CA ALA A 28 -3.02 5.71 -12.51
C ALA A 28 -1.49 5.88 -12.41
N ALA A 29 -0.80 5.01 -11.67
CA ALA A 29 0.67 5.06 -11.57
C ALA A 29 1.36 4.78 -12.91
N PHE A 30 0.89 3.80 -13.68
CA PHE A 30 1.43 3.51 -15.02
C PHE A 30 1.20 4.66 -16.00
N VAL A 31 -0.02 5.23 -16.02
CA VAL A 31 -0.35 6.36 -16.88
C VAL A 31 0.48 7.58 -16.48
N LEU A 32 0.58 7.88 -15.18
CA LEU A 32 1.40 8.98 -14.69
C LEU A 32 2.85 8.83 -15.11
N MET A 33 3.46 7.66 -14.91
CA MET A 33 4.83 7.40 -15.31
C MET A 33 5.03 7.56 -16.82
N ALA A 34 4.11 7.04 -17.63
CA ALA A 34 4.18 7.18 -19.09
C ALA A 34 4.11 8.64 -19.54
N ILE A 35 3.24 9.45 -18.93
CA ILE A 35 3.11 10.88 -19.22
C ILE A 35 4.38 11.62 -18.81
N LEU A 36 4.88 11.39 -17.59
CA LEU A 36 6.07 12.09 -17.08
C LEU A 36 7.31 11.81 -17.94
N ILE A 37 7.51 10.54 -18.33
CA ILE A 37 8.68 10.17 -19.14
C ILE A 37 8.55 10.61 -20.60
N LYS A 38 7.34 10.54 -21.20
CA LYS A 38 7.18 10.84 -22.64
C LYS A 38 6.88 12.31 -22.93
N VAL A 39 6.11 12.97 -22.07
CA VAL A 39 5.65 14.34 -22.32
C VAL A 39 6.48 15.35 -21.53
N PHE A 40 6.72 15.07 -20.24
CA PHE A 40 7.40 15.97 -19.33
C PHE A 40 8.88 15.62 -19.10
N ALA A 41 9.51 14.85 -20.00
CA ALA A 41 10.94 14.55 -19.95
C ALA A 41 11.84 15.80 -19.85
N PRO A 42 11.58 16.92 -20.57
CA PRO A 42 12.39 18.12 -20.44
C PRO A 42 12.35 18.80 -19.06
N MET A 43 11.29 18.54 -18.28
CA MET A 43 11.05 19.13 -16.95
C MET A 43 11.28 18.11 -15.82
N ILE A 44 12.22 17.19 -16.02
CA ILE A 44 12.43 16.05 -15.08
C ILE A 44 12.72 16.51 -13.65
N HIS A 45 13.53 17.54 -13.48
CA HIS A 45 13.89 18.06 -12.16
C HIS A 45 12.70 18.67 -11.42
N ASP A 46 11.85 19.39 -12.12
CA ASP A 46 10.70 20.08 -11.52
C ASP A 46 9.66 19.09 -10.99
N TRP A 47 9.24 18.12 -11.82
CA TRP A 47 8.25 17.14 -11.36
C TRP A 47 8.83 16.13 -10.36
N GLN A 48 10.12 15.81 -10.41
CA GLN A 48 10.79 14.98 -9.42
C GLN A 48 10.75 15.64 -8.03
N GLU A 49 11.03 16.94 -7.95
CA GLU A 49 10.98 17.67 -6.69
C GLU A 49 9.57 17.69 -6.09
N VAL A 50 8.55 17.95 -6.89
CA VAL A 50 7.16 17.91 -6.46
C VAL A 50 6.78 16.52 -5.95
N LEU A 51 7.08 15.46 -6.71
CA LEU A 51 6.79 14.09 -6.34
C LEU A 51 7.56 13.67 -5.08
N TYR A 52 8.76 14.15 -4.90
CA TYR A 52 9.58 13.89 -3.71
C TYR A 52 8.84 14.29 -2.42
N TRP A 53 8.41 15.54 -2.35
CA TRP A 53 7.71 16.06 -1.17
C TRP A 53 6.33 15.44 -0.99
N VAL A 54 5.59 15.25 -2.07
CA VAL A 54 4.26 14.60 -2.03
C VAL A 54 4.38 13.15 -1.56
N THR A 55 5.42 12.43 -1.98
CA THR A 55 5.66 11.04 -1.56
C THR A 55 5.97 10.97 -0.06
N ILE A 56 6.89 11.80 0.45
CA ILE A 56 7.21 11.86 1.88
C ILE A 56 5.96 12.15 2.72
N ALA A 57 5.20 13.18 2.32
CA ALA A 57 3.97 13.53 3.01
C ALA A 57 2.95 12.38 3.01
N SER A 58 2.76 11.74 1.85
CA SER A 58 1.80 10.64 1.70
C SER A 58 2.13 9.44 2.56
N ILE A 59 3.39 8.96 2.54
CA ILE A 59 3.78 7.77 3.32
C ILE A 59 3.76 8.06 4.83
N THR A 60 4.21 9.26 5.23
CA THR A 60 4.34 9.59 6.66
C THR A 60 2.98 9.87 7.29
N ILE A 61 2.18 10.76 6.68
CA ILE A 61 0.87 11.13 7.20
C ILE A 61 -0.06 9.90 7.24
N ALA A 62 -0.10 9.13 6.15
CA ALA A 62 -0.96 7.95 6.10
C ALA A 62 -0.62 6.91 7.18
N ASN A 63 0.67 6.63 7.41
CA ASN A 63 1.08 5.68 8.44
C ASN A 63 0.75 6.17 9.86
N ILE A 64 0.92 7.45 10.15
CA ILE A 64 0.55 8.03 11.45
C ILE A 64 -0.97 7.90 11.70
N PHE A 65 -1.79 8.21 10.68
CA PHE A 65 -3.23 8.07 10.80
C PHE A 65 -3.69 6.61 10.88
N ALA A 66 -3.01 5.69 10.18
CA ALA A 66 -3.32 4.27 10.22
C ALA A 66 -3.22 3.67 11.64
N ILE A 67 -2.22 4.08 12.42
CA ILE A 67 -2.00 3.56 13.78
C ILE A 67 -3.20 3.80 14.71
N ARG A 68 -3.94 4.87 14.50
CA ARG A 68 -5.07 5.27 15.37
C ARG A 68 -6.42 4.70 14.92
N GLN A 69 -6.47 3.97 13.81
CA GLN A 69 -7.72 3.45 13.30
C GLN A 69 -8.12 2.17 14.01
N GLN A 70 -9.38 2.10 14.42
CA GLN A 70 -10.02 0.90 14.97
C GLN A 70 -10.89 0.18 13.94
N ASN A 71 -11.38 0.89 12.94
CA ASN A 71 -12.12 0.32 11.82
C ASN A 71 -11.14 -0.24 10.79
N LEU A 72 -11.26 -1.54 10.49
CA LEU A 72 -10.35 -2.24 9.58
C LEU A 72 -10.39 -1.69 8.15
N LYS A 73 -11.56 -1.28 7.64
CA LYS A 73 -11.65 -0.66 6.31
C LYS A 73 -10.93 0.69 6.27
N ARG A 74 -11.08 1.53 7.30
CA ARG A 74 -10.36 2.81 7.39
C ARG A 74 -8.85 2.59 7.54
N LEU A 75 -8.44 1.61 8.34
CA LEU A 75 -7.04 1.24 8.48
C LEU A 75 -6.46 0.84 7.12
N MET A 76 -7.16 -0.03 6.37
CA MET A 76 -6.75 -0.43 5.03
C MET A 76 -6.76 0.73 4.02
N ALA A 77 -7.60 1.74 4.20
CA ALA A 77 -7.58 2.96 3.39
C ALA A 77 -6.28 3.75 3.60
N PHE A 78 -5.89 4.01 4.85
CA PHE A 78 -4.63 4.70 5.15
C PHE A 78 -3.41 3.86 4.74
N SER A 79 -3.44 2.55 4.98
CA SER A 79 -2.46 1.61 4.45
C SER A 79 -2.33 1.76 2.93
N SER A 80 -3.44 1.81 2.22
CA SER A 80 -3.50 1.94 0.77
C SER A 80 -2.94 3.29 0.26
N ILE A 81 -3.08 4.38 1.02
CA ILE A 81 -2.44 5.68 0.73
C ILE A 81 -0.92 5.56 0.89
N SER A 82 -0.46 4.95 1.98
CA SER A 82 0.97 4.69 2.20
C SER A 82 1.58 3.83 1.08
N GLN A 83 0.89 2.77 0.64
CA GLN A 83 1.33 1.92 -0.47
C GLN A 83 1.39 2.68 -1.80
N ALA A 84 0.46 3.62 -2.06
CA ALA A 84 0.54 4.51 -3.21
C ALA A 84 1.80 5.39 -3.17
N GLY A 85 2.20 5.86 -1.99
CA GLY A 85 3.46 6.57 -1.80
C GLY A 85 4.68 5.71 -2.14
N TYR A 86 4.70 4.42 -1.74
CA TYR A 86 5.79 3.52 -2.15
C TYR A 86 5.81 3.27 -3.66
N ILE A 87 4.65 3.18 -4.32
CA ILE A 87 4.56 3.09 -5.78
C ILE A 87 5.23 4.31 -6.46
N MET A 88 5.09 5.51 -5.88
CA MET A 88 5.71 6.72 -6.41
C MET A 88 7.24 6.68 -6.39
N LEU A 89 7.87 5.89 -5.53
CA LEU A 89 9.33 5.68 -5.55
C LEU A 89 9.80 5.05 -6.88
N GLY A 90 9.00 4.18 -7.48
CA GLY A 90 9.30 3.62 -8.80
C GLY A 90 9.12 4.62 -9.93
N VAL A 91 8.23 5.59 -9.75
CA VAL A 91 7.96 6.65 -10.75
C VAL A 91 9.03 7.72 -10.72
N ILE A 92 9.45 8.17 -9.51
CA ILE A 92 10.31 9.34 -9.33
C ILE A 92 11.68 9.20 -9.99
N GLY A 93 12.23 7.98 -10.05
CA GLY A 93 13.51 7.71 -10.68
C GLY A 93 13.51 7.92 -12.19
N GLY A 94 12.36 7.86 -12.86
CA GLY A 94 12.24 8.02 -14.30
C GLY A 94 12.99 6.97 -15.13
N THR A 95 13.39 5.85 -14.51
CA THR A 95 14.27 4.83 -15.12
C THR A 95 13.49 3.58 -15.54
N ALA A 96 14.04 2.81 -16.49
CA ALA A 96 13.50 1.51 -16.88
C ALA A 96 13.46 0.51 -15.70
N GLN A 97 14.45 0.58 -14.81
CA GLN A 97 14.50 -0.22 -13.59
C GLN A 97 13.35 0.15 -12.64
N GLY A 98 13.08 1.45 -12.47
CA GLY A 98 11.93 1.94 -11.69
C GLY A 98 10.60 1.45 -12.25
N MET A 99 10.44 1.45 -13.58
CA MET A 99 9.24 0.91 -14.24
C MET A 99 9.06 -0.60 -13.97
N THR A 100 10.11 -1.38 -14.08
CA THR A 100 10.08 -2.83 -13.81
C THR A 100 9.72 -3.10 -12.35
N ALA A 101 10.36 -2.37 -11.42
CA ALA A 101 10.07 -2.47 -9.99
C ALA A 101 8.63 -2.08 -9.67
N LEU A 102 8.09 -1.04 -10.32
CA LEU A 102 6.70 -0.60 -10.19
C LEU A 102 5.72 -1.68 -10.63
N VAL A 103 5.93 -2.30 -11.79
CA VAL A 103 5.07 -3.40 -12.29
C VAL A 103 5.04 -4.54 -11.26
N TYR A 104 6.21 -4.99 -10.83
CA TYR A 104 6.32 -6.06 -9.86
C TYR A 104 5.64 -5.70 -8.53
N TYR A 105 5.86 -4.48 -8.04
CA TYR A 105 5.24 -3.98 -6.82
C TYR A 105 3.72 -3.98 -6.90
N VAL A 106 3.15 -3.45 -7.98
CA VAL A 106 1.69 -3.38 -8.17
C VAL A 106 1.07 -4.76 -8.20
N LEU A 107 1.70 -5.74 -8.89
CA LEU A 107 1.20 -7.12 -8.95
C LEU A 107 1.18 -7.79 -7.58
N VAL A 108 2.27 -7.69 -6.82
CA VAL A 108 2.37 -8.28 -5.47
C VAL A 108 1.41 -7.58 -4.50
N TYR A 109 1.32 -6.25 -4.57
CA TYR A 109 0.38 -5.47 -3.79
C TYR A 109 -1.07 -5.86 -4.10
N ALA A 110 -1.40 -6.04 -5.38
CA ALA A 110 -2.73 -6.48 -5.81
C ALA A 110 -3.12 -7.80 -5.17
N ALA A 111 -2.27 -8.81 -5.27
CA ALA A 111 -2.54 -10.14 -4.71
C ALA A 111 -2.74 -10.07 -3.18
N ALA A 112 -1.86 -9.40 -2.45
CA ALA A 112 -1.93 -9.30 -1.00
C ALA A 112 -3.15 -8.48 -0.54
N ASN A 113 -3.41 -7.34 -1.18
CA ASN A 113 -4.51 -6.47 -0.80
C ASN A 113 -5.88 -7.08 -1.11
N LEU A 114 -6.03 -7.75 -2.26
CA LEU A 114 -7.25 -8.50 -2.58
C LEU A 114 -7.47 -9.66 -1.60
N GLY A 115 -6.41 -10.32 -1.13
CA GLY A 115 -6.49 -11.32 -0.08
C GLY A 115 -7.07 -10.78 1.23
N VAL A 116 -6.61 -9.62 1.68
CA VAL A 116 -7.16 -8.95 2.88
C VAL A 116 -8.63 -8.58 2.68
N PHE A 117 -8.97 -7.94 1.56
CA PHE A 117 -10.37 -7.54 1.29
C PHE A 117 -11.30 -8.72 1.07
N ALA A 118 -10.82 -9.86 0.54
CA ALA A 118 -11.60 -11.09 0.47
C ALA A 118 -12.00 -11.56 1.88
N VAL A 119 -11.07 -11.56 2.82
CA VAL A 119 -11.37 -11.91 4.22
C VAL A 119 -12.35 -10.91 4.84
N ILE A 120 -12.12 -9.60 4.66
CA ILE A 120 -13.05 -8.57 5.15
C ILE A 120 -14.46 -8.79 4.58
N THR A 121 -14.58 -9.10 3.29
CA THR A 121 -15.87 -9.35 2.64
C THR A 121 -16.57 -10.58 3.23
N ILE A 122 -15.86 -11.69 3.43
CA ILE A 122 -16.42 -12.93 3.99
C ILE A 122 -16.92 -12.70 5.43
N VAL A 123 -16.14 -11.99 6.24
CA VAL A 123 -16.55 -11.68 7.63
C VAL A 123 -17.72 -10.70 7.63
N ALA A 124 -17.69 -9.67 6.80
CA ALA A 124 -18.75 -8.68 6.69
C ALA A 124 -20.11 -9.29 6.27
N LEU A 125 -20.10 -10.24 5.33
CA LEU A 125 -21.31 -10.94 4.90
C LEU A 125 -21.98 -11.76 6.02
N ARG A 126 -21.20 -12.19 7.02
CA ARG A 126 -21.69 -13.00 8.13
C ARG A 126 -22.09 -12.19 9.36
N SER A 127 -21.33 -11.14 9.67
CA SER A 127 -21.46 -10.42 10.94
C SER A 127 -21.70 -8.92 10.82
N GLN A 128 -21.48 -8.33 9.64
CA GLN A 128 -21.48 -6.86 9.39
C GLN A 128 -20.55 -6.08 10.32
N LYS A 129 -19.48 -6.71 10.79
CA LYS A 129 -18.53 -6.17 11.74
C LYS A 129 -17.24 -5.78 11.06
N PHE A 130 -16.68 -4.64 11.44
CA PHE A 130 -15.50 -4.04 10.80
C PHE A 130 -14.45 -3.52 11.79
N THR A 131 -14.66 -3.68 13.10
CA THR A 131 -13.67 -3.26 14.09
C THR A 131 -12.57 -4.32 14.24
N LEU A 132 -11.37 -3.91 14.66
CA LEU A 132 -10.26 -4.86 14.90
C LEU A 132 -10.63 -5.92 15.95
N GLU A 133 -11.38 -5.52 16.98
CA GLU A 133 -11.86 -6.42 18.04
C GLU A 133 -12.78 -7.54 17.51
N ASP A 134 -13.55 -7.24 16.46
CA ASP A 134 -14.47 -8.22 15.87
C ASP A 134 -13.74 -9.36 15.14
N TYR A 135 -12.46 -9.18 14.80
CA TYR A 135 -11.61 -10.19 14.18
C TYR A 135 -10.84 -11.03 15.21
N ALA A 136 -10.90 -10.64 16.51
CA ALA A 136 -10.26 -11.40 17.57
C ALA A 136 -10.84 -12.80 17.65
N GLY A 137 -9.97 -13.81 17.64
CA GLY A 137 -10.39 -15.22 17.70
C GLY A 137 -10.85 -15.81 16.36
N LEU A 138 -10.69 -15.12 15.24
CA LEU A 138 -11.00 -15.64 13.89
C LEU A 138 -10.27 -16.97 13.62
N TYR A 139 -9.07 -17.14 14.15
CA TYR A 139 -8.33 -18.41 14.06
C TYR A 139 -9.05 -19.60 14.69
N LYS A 140 -9.76 -19.38 15.80
CA LYS A 140 -10.51 -20.46 16.48
C LYS A 140 -11.76 -20.89 15.71
N THR A 141 -12.37 -19.95 15.00
CA THR A 141 -13.61 -20.20 14.24
C THR A 141 -13.34 -20.64 12.80
N ASN A 142 -12.39 -20.02 12.12
CA ASN A 142 -12.07 -20.28 10.71
C ASN A 142 -10.56 -20.14 10.45
N PRO A 143 -9.76 -21.17 10.80
CA PRO A 143 -8.29 -21.09 10.72
C PRO A 143 -7.76 -20.83 9.31
N LYS A 144 -8.43 -21.32 8.26
CA LYS A 144 -8.01 -21.09 6.88
C LYS A 144 -8.16 -19.63 6.45
N ILE A 145 -9.24 -18.97 6.85
CA ILE A 145 -9.49 -17.56 6.54
C ILE A 145 -8.52 -16.68 7.34
N ALA A 146 -8.28 -17.00 8.61
CA ALA A 146 -7.30 -16.33 9.46
C ALA A 146 -5.88 -16.46 8.89
N LEU A 147 -5.50 -17.64 8.40
CA LEU A 147 -4.21 -17.86 7.75
C LEU A 147 -4.07 -17.00 6.48
N LEU A 148 -5.10 -16.96 5.62
CA LEU A 148 -5.09 -16.10 4.42
C LEU A 148 -4.88 -14.62 4.79
N MET A 149 -5.59 -14.14 5.82
CA MET A 149 -5.43 -12.77 6.33
C MET A 149 -3.99 -12.52 6.79
N THR A 150 -3.44 -13.41 7.61
CA THR A 150 -2.08 -13.30 8.15
C THR A 150 -1.03 -13.27 7.04
N LEU A 151 -1.08 -14.21 6.08
CA LEU A 151 -0.13 -14.26 4.96
C LEU A 151 -0.20 -13.00 4.09
N SER A 152 -1.42 -12.51 3.82
CA SER A 152 -1.64 -11.30 3.05
C SER A 152 -1.08 -10.07 3.78
N LEU A 153 -1.31 -9.96 5.09
CA LEU A 153 -0.78 -8.86 5.91
C LEU A 153 0.74 -8.91 6.03
N PHE A 154 1.35 -10.10 6.16
CA PHE A 154 2.82 -10.24 6.17
C PHE A 154 3.44 -9.82 4.83
N SER A 155 2.75 -10.11 3.72
CA SER A 155 3.18 -9.63 2.41
C SER A 155 3.09 -8.10 2.32
N LEU A 156 1.98 -7.47 2.76
CA LEU A 156 1.83 -6.01 2.79
C LEU A 156 2.86 -5.33 3.71
N ALA A 157 3.14 -5.94 4.85
CA ALA A 157 4.16 -5.48 5.79
C ALA A 157 5.57 -5.52 5.18
N GLY A 158 5.83 -6.48 4.29
CA GLY A 158 7.13 -6.69 3.69
C GLY A 158 8.07 -7.51 4.58
N ILE A 159 7.53 -8.56 5.23
CA ILE A 159 8.33 -9.48 6.05
C ILE A 159 8.95 -10.55 5.13
N PRO A 160 10.26 -10.84 5.21
CA PRO A 160 10.83 -12.02 4.56
C PRO A 160 10.18 -13.30 5.12
N PRO A 161 9.90 -14.32 4.33
CA PRO A 161 10.22 -14.57 2.92
C PRO A 161 9.10 -14.22 1.92
N PHE A 162 8.14 -13.38 2.28
CA PHE A 162 6.99 -13.06 1.42
C PHE A 162 7.36 -12.18 0.24
N ALA A 163 6.60 -12.28 -0.86
CA ALA A 163 6.81 -11.51 -2.08
C ALA A 163 6.78 -9.98 -1.86
N GLY A 164 6.02 -9.51 -0.88
CA GLY A 164 5.98 -8.10 -0.50
C GLY A 164 7.30 -7.52 -0.03
N PHE A 165 8.16 -8.33 0.59
CA PHE A 165 9.52 -7.90 0.92
C PHE A 165 10.34 -7.60 -0.34
N PHE A 166 10.36 -8.53 -1.29
CA PHE A 166 11.12 -8.36 -2.52
C PHE A 166 10.58 -7.20 -3.37
N SER A 167 9.26 -6.99 -3.40
CA SER A 167 8.67 -5.88 -4.12
C SER A 167 9.09 -4.52 -3.55
N LYS A 168 9.13 -4.37 -2.22
CA LYS A 168 9.65 -3.17 -1.56
C LYS A 168 11.14 -3.00 -1.79
N PHE A 169 11.90 -4.10 -1.70
CA PHE A 169 13.35 -4.08 -1.92
C PHE A 169 13.69 -3.55 -3.31
N PHE A 170 13.07 -4.07 -4.37
CA PHE A 170 13.35 -3.63 -5.72
C PHE A 170 12.96 -2.17 -6.00
N ILE A 171 11.83 -1.71 -5.46
CA ILE A 171 11.40 -0.33 -5.66
C ILE A 171 12.28 0.66 -4.88
N PHE A 172 12.78 0.27 -3.70
CA PHE A 172 13.72 1.06 -2.93
C PHE A 172 15.10 1.12 -3.61
N MET A 173 15.59 0.00 -4.15
CA MET A 173 16.84 -0.02 -4.91
C MET A 173 16.74 0.87 -6.15
N ALA A 174 15.65 0.82 -6.90
CA ALA A 174 15.46 1.68 -8.08
C ALA A 174 15.49 3.17 -7.73
N ALA A 175 14.86 3.57 -6.61
CA ALA A 175 14.91 4.95 -6.15
C ALA A 175 16.29 5.34 -5.57
N PHE A 176 16.98 4.41 -4.92
CA PHE A 176 18.31 4.62 -4.38
C PHE A 176 19.34 4.83 -5.50
N ASP A 177 19.32 3.97 -6.52
CA ASP A 177 20.20 4.08 -7.70
C ASP A 177 19.94 5.36 -8.52
N ALA A 178 18.71 5.90 -8.45
CA ALA A 178 18.35 7.19 -9.01
C ALA A 178 18.81 8.41 -8.16
N GLY A 179 19.47 8.19 -7.02
CA GLY A 179 20.03 9.24 -6.17
C GLY A 179 19.12 9.75 -5.04
N PHE A 180 17.91 9.19 -4.86
CA PHE A 180 16.95 9.63 -3.83
C PHE A 180 17.18 8.97 -2.47
N HIS A 181 18.41 9.00 -1.96
CA HIS A 181 18.82 8.27 -0.74
C HIS A 181 18.01 8.66 0.51
N LEU A 182 17.77 9.95 0.75
CA LEU A 182 16.99 10.41 1.90
C LEU A 182 15.53 9.98 1.82
N LEU A 183 14.94 10.02 0.62
CA LEU A 183 13.57 9.54 0.39
C LEU A 183 13.44 8.05 0.70
N VAL A 184 14.41 7.24 0.26
CA VAL A 184 14.45 5.80 0.57
C VAL A 184 14.62 5.56 2.06
N PHE A 185 15.46 6.33 2.75
CA PHE A 185 15.61 6.24 4.21
C PHE A 185 14.28 6.51 4.94
N ILE A 186 13.58 7.60 4.56
CA ILE A 186 12.27 7.92 5.12
C ILE A 186 11.25 6.80 4.82
N ALA A 187 11.28 6.24 3.62
CA ALA A 187 10.41 5.13 3.23
C ALA A 187 10.69 3.85 4.06
N LEU A 188 11.95 3.54 4.35
CA LEU A 188 12.34 2.42 5.22
C LEU A 188 11.81 2.61 6.65
N VAL A 189 11.99 3.80 7.25
CA VAL A 189 11.42 4.11 8.57
C VAL A 189 9.89 3.95 8.56
N ASN A 190 9.22 4.45 7.54
CA ASN A 190 7.78 4.30 7.39
C ASN A 190 7.34 2.84 7.18
N THR A 191 8.18 2.01 6.58
CA THR A 191 7.92 0.56 6.48
C THR A 191 7.91 -0.09 7.86
N VAL A 192 8.83 0.29 8.76
CA VAL A 192 8.84 -0.20 10.14
C VAL A 192 7.58 0.27 10.89
N ILE A 193 7.16 1.51 10.69
CA ILE A 193 5.91 2.02 11.27
C ILE A 193 4.71 1.22 10.76
N SER A 194 4.67 0.92 9.46
CA SER A 194 3.57 0.14 8.88
C SER A 194 3.51 -1.30 9.38
N LEU A 195 4.65 -1.90 9.69
CA LEU A 195 4.73 -3.23 10.29
C LEU A 195 3.92 -3.31 11.60
N TYR A 196 3.98 -2.26 12.42
CA TYR A 196 3.27 -2.23 13.70
C TYR A 196 1.76 -2.45 13.55
N TYR A 197 1.08 -1.69 12.69
CA TYR A 197 -0.37 -1.82 12.57
C TYR A 197 -0.80 -3.09 11.80
N TYR A 198 0.04 -3.63 10.92
CA TYR A 198 -0.25 -4.93 10.31
C TYR A 198 -0.14 -6.08 11.32
N LEU A 199 0.86 -6.04 12.18
CA LEU A 199 1.00 -7.03 13.26
C LEU A 199 -0.10 -6.91 14.31
N LEU A 200 -0.63 -5.70 14.54
CA LEU A 200 -1.77 -5.49 15.43
C LEU A 200 -3.03 -6.22 14.95
N ILE A 201 -3.25 -6.30 13.63
CA ILE A 201 -4.38 -7.05 13.05
C ILE A 201 -4.16 -8.57 13.19
N VAL A 202 -2.91 -9.03 13.10
CA VAL A 202 -2.56 -10.46 13.19
C VAL A 202 -2.69 -10.98 14.62
N LYS A 203 -2.43 -10.13 15.62
CA LYS A 203 -2.53 -10.47 17.05
C LYS A 203 -3.97 -10.70 17.47
#